data_66277050deda3a4fe7e05391ddbeb899
#
_entry.id   66277050deda3a4fe7e05391ddbeb899
#
_cell.length_a   1.000
_cell.length_b   1.000
_cell.length_c   1.000
_cell.angle_alpha   90.00
_cell.angle_beta   90.00
_cell.angle_gamma   90.00
#
_symmetry.space_group_name_H-M   'P 1'
#
loop_
_entity.id
_entity.type
_entity.pdbx_description
1 polymer ?
#
loop_
_entity_poly.entity_id
_entity_poly.type
_entity_poly.pdbx_seq_one_letter_code
_entity_poly.pdbx_strand_id
1 'polypeptide(L)'
;VLHNAFIEAGIPSFTPEIGAGRVLDPEMIALFVEGTMNVLKHHGILAGPIGRTANDVRVYVGNSAFPILATAGGLVEFTVKLSERVEVGQKVAIQRNSFGEVVAEYASGVAGEITGLRSDAMSEPGNPLAFILFNRPEPREPAAYPE
;
A
#
# COMPACT_ATOMS: atom_id res chain seq x y z
N VAL A 1 16.24 -8.36 -0.47
CA VAL A 1 16.03 -7.09 0.23
C VAL A 1 16.68 -7.20 1.61
N LEU A 2 17.28 -6.11 2.15
CA LEU A 2 18.10 -6.15 3.37
C LEU A 2 17.36 -6.72 4.59
N HIS A 3 16.08 -6.38 4.78
CA HIS A 3 15.30 -6.89 5.91
C HIS A 3 15.13 -8.41 5.91
N ASN A 4 15.05 -9.04 4.73
CA ASN A 4 14.96 -10.51 4.64
C ASN A 4 16.21 -11.18 5.21
N ALA A 5 17.41 -10.67 4.89
CA ALA A 5 18.66 -11.18 5.43
C ALA A 5 18.74 -11.06 6.96
N PHE A 6 18.19 -9.99 7.54
CA PHE A 6 18.10 -9.85 9.00
C PHE A 6 17.14 -10.88 9.62
N ILE A 7 15.97 -11.09 9.00
CA ILE A 7 15.00 -12.09 9.46
C ILE A 7 15.61 -13.50 9.42
N GLU A 8 16.29 -13.85 8.33
CA GLU A 8 17.01 -15.13 8.18
C GLU A 8 18.10 -15.30 9.25
N ALA A 9 18.73 -14.22 9.67
CA ALA A 9 19.71 -14.22 10.77
C ALA A 9 19.06 -14.19 12.19
N GLY A 10 17.73 -14.31 12.29
CA GLY A 10 17.01 -14.24 13.56
C GLY A 10 16.89 -12.84 14.16
N ILE A 11 17.17 -11.81 13.38
CA ILE A 11 17.07 -10.41 13.81
C ILE A 11 15.71 -9.85 13.39
N PRO A 12 14.84 -9.41 14.32
CA PRO A 12 13.58 -8.77 13.97
C PRO A 12 13.81 -7.57 13.03
N SER A 13 13.16 -7.58 11.89
CA SER A 13 13.32 -6.54 10.88
C SER A 13 12.02 -6.31 10.12
N PHE A 14 11.75 -5.05 9.77
CA PHE A 14 10.64 -4.66 8.93
C PHE A 14 11.00 -3.40 8.14
N THR A 15 10.28 -3.14 7.08
CA THR A 15 10.44 -1.92 6.27
C THR A 15 9.16 -1.10 6.39
N PRO A 16 9.16 0.01 7.13
CA PRO A 16 8.01 0.89 7.18
C PRO A 16 7.97 1.77 5.93
N GLU A 17 6.78 1.90 5.35
CA GLU A 17 6.52 2.81 4.25
C GLU A 17 5.37 3.73 4.65
N ILE A 18 5.56 5.05 4.51
CA ILE A 18 4.57 6.03 4.93
C ILE A 18 4.57 7.24 3.99
N GLY A 19 3.37 7.82 3.75
CA GLY A 19 3.22 8.96 2.87
C GLY A 19 3.28 8.60 1.40
N ALA A 20 3.58 9.57 0.56
CA ALA A 20 3.71 9.43 -0.88
C ALA A 20 5.05 9.96 -1.39
N GLY A 21 5.55 9.39 -2.48
CA GLY A 21 6.78 9.85 -3.12
C GLY A 21 6.67 11.33 -3.55
N ARG A 22 7.72 12.11 -3.27
CA ARG A 22 7.82 13.55 -3.60
C ARG A 22 6.82 14.46 -2.87
N VAL A 23 6.13 13.95 -1.84
CA VAL A 23 5.23 14.75 -1.01
C VAL A 23 5.82 14.85 0.39
N LEU A 24 5.97 16.07 0.90
CA LEU A 24 6.31 16.34 2.29
C LEU A 24 5.00 16.50 3.07
N ASP A 25 4.67 15.49 3.87
CA ASP A 25 3.48 15.47 4.72
C ASP A 25 3.89 15.44 6.19
N PRO A 26 3.76 16.58 6.92
CA PRO A 26 4.18 16.66 8.32
C PRO A 26 3.43 15.70 9.25
N GLU A 27 2.15 15.38 8.96
CA GLU A 27 1.36 14.46 9.77
C GLU A 27 1.88 13.03 9.61
N MET A 28 2.18 12.63 8.37
CA MET A 28 2.75 11.32 8.08
C MET A 28 4.17 11.18 8.68
N ILE A 29 4.98 12.25 8.64
CA ILE A 29 6.30 12.26 9.28
C ILE A 29 6.17 12.05 10.79
N ALA A 30 5.25 12.75 11.44
CA ALA A 30 5.03 12.62 12.89
C ALA A 30 4.63 11.17 13.26
N LEU A 31 3.75 10.53 12.48
CA LEU A 31 3.38 9.13 12.65
C LEU A 31 4.56 8.17 12.49
N PHE A 32 5.41 8.43 11.49
CA PHE A 32 6.60 7.61 11.25
C PHE A 32 7.59 7.69 12.41
N VAL A 33 7.84 8.90 12.91
CA VAL A 33 8.71 9.13 14.07
C VAL A 33 8.14 8.45 15.32
N GLU A 34 6.85 8.62 15.61
CA GLU A 34 6.18 7.97 16.75
C GLU A 34 6.31 6.44 16.68
N GLY A 35 6.00 5.84 15.52
CA GLY A 35 6.13 4.40 15.31
C GLY A 35 7.56 3.89 15.48
N THR A 36 8.55 4.60 14.94
CA THR A 36 9.96 4.26 15.09
C THR A 36 10.39 4.32 16.56
N MET A 37 10.01 5.38 17.27
CA MET A 37 10.31 5.50 18.71
C MET A 37 9.64 4.41 19.54
N ASN A 38 8.43 3.99 19.20
CA ASN A 38 7.75 2.86 19.85
C ASN A 38 8.51 1.54 19.68
N VAL A 39 9.06 1.26 18.50
CA VAL A 39 9.89 0.08 18.26
C VAL A 39 11.16 0.12 19.12
N LEU A 40 11.86 1.25 19.17
CA LEU A 40 13.07 1.38 19.98
C LEU A 40 12.77 1.21 21.48
N LYS A 41 11.64 1.72 21.96
CA LYS A 41 11.19 1.53 23.35
C LYS A 41 10.78 0.08 23.64
N HIS A 42 10.06 -0.54 22.72
CA HIS A 42 9.64 -1.94 22.84
C HIS A 42 10.84 -2.89 23.00
N HIS A 43 11.91 -2.63 22.28
CA HIS A 43 13.15 -3.41 22.36
C HIS A 43 14.11 -2.92 23.48
N GLY A 44 13.69 -2.00 24.35
CA GLY A 44 14.51 -1.52 25.46
C GLY A 44 15.74 -0.67 25.06
N ILE A 45 15.82 -0.23 23.80
CA ILE A 45 16.89 0.66 23.31
C ILE A 45 16.72 2.06 23.85
N LEU A 46 15.46 2.50 23.96
CA LEU A 46 15.08 3.78 24.57
C LEU A 46 14.20 3.55 25.79
N ALA A 47 14.40 4.36 26.84
CA ALA A 47 13.51 4.41 27.99
C ALA A 47 12.24 5.20 27.68
N GLY A 48 11.14 4.84 28.34
CA GLY A 48 9.88 5.58 28.31
C GLY A 48 8.68 4.74 27.85
N PRO A 49 7.46 5.25 28.01
CA PRO A 49 6.26 4.54 27.63
C PRO A 49 6.13 4.42 26.12
N ILE A 50 5.54 3.30 25.67
CA ILE A 50 5.11 3.12 24.28
C ILE A 50 3.93 4.08 24.05
N GLY A 51 3.95 4.79 22.94
CA GLY A 51 2.87 5.66 22.50
C GLY A 51 1.77 4.87 21.79
N ARG A 52 1.11 5.51 20.85
CA ARG A 52 0.02 4.94 20.07
C ARG A 52 0.45 3.69 19.28
N THR A 53 -0.38 2.65 19.29
CA THR A 53 -0.15 1.37 18.62
C THR A 53 -1.29 1.05 17.66
N ALA A 54 -1.23 -0.09 16.99
CA ALA A 54 -2.30 -0.58 16.11
C ALA A 54 -3.64 -0.80 16.85
N ASN A 55 -3.63 -0.95 18.18
CA ASN A 55 -4.86 -1.06 18.97
C ASN A 55 -5.61 0.28 19.13
N ASP A 56 -4.92 1.39 18.90
CA ASP A 56 -5.42 2.76 19.06
C ASP A 56 -5.89 3.38 17.75
N VAL A 57 -5.69 2.68 16.63
CA VAL A 57 -6.01 3.17 15.29
C VAL A 57 -6.79 2.11 14.50
N ARG A 58 -7.52 2.58 13.49
CA ARG A 58 -8.15 1.66 12.53
C ARG A 58 -7.05 1.00 11.69
N VAL A 59 -7.03 -0.32 11.70
CA VAL A 59 -6.14 -1.15 10.89
C VAL A 59 -6.98 -2.01 9.95
N TYR A 60 -6.63 -2.04 8.69
CA TYR A 60 -7.13 -3.03 7.74
C TYR A 60 -6.01 -4.03 7.44
N VAL A 61 -6.29 -5.31 7.66
CA VAL A 61 -5.34 -6.39 7.43
C VAL A 61 -5.87 -7.29 6.33
N GLY A 62 -5.06 -7.52 5.31
CA GLY A 62 -5.36 -8.45 4.22
C GLY A 62 -4.18 -9.38 3.97
N ASN A 63 -4.47 -10.55 3.40
CA ASN A 63 -3.44 -11.54 3.06
C ASN A 63 -3.02 -11.51 1.58
N SER A 64 -3.63 -10.66 0.78
CA SER A 64 -3.38 -10.56 -0.67
C SER A 64 -3.57 -9.14 -1.17
N ALA A 65 -2.81 -8.78 -2.20
CA ALA A 65 -2.97 -7.52 -2.93
C ALA A 65 -3.37 -7.79 -4.39
N PHE A 66 -4.32 -7.02 -4.88
CA PHE A 66 -4.76 -7.05 -6.27
C PHE A 66 -4.29 -5.77 -6.97
N PRO A 67 -3.37 -5.85 -7.94
CA PRO A 67 -2.95 -4.70 -8.71
C PRO A 67 -3.95 -4.38 -9.82
N ILE A 68 -4.25 -3.11 -10.02
CA ILE A 68 -4.89 -2.59 -11.22
C ILE A 68 -3.78 -2.02 -12.10
N LEU A 69 -3.61 -2.60 -13.29
CA LEU A 69 -2.56 -2.20 -14.22
C LEU A 69 -3.16 -1.39 -15.38
N ALA A 70 -2.43 -0.37 -15.81
CA ALA A 70 -2.78 0.40 -17.00
C ALA A 70 -2.76 -0.47 -18.26
N THR A 71 -3.75 -0.30 -19.12
CA THR A 71 -3.85 -0.95 -20.44
C THR A 71 -3.58 0.01 -21.60
N ALA A 72 -3.55 1.32 -21.30
CA ALA A 72 -3.28 2.38 -22.26
C ALA A 72 -2.25 3.37 -21.70
N GLY A 73 -1.74 4.27 -22.56
CA GLY A 73 -0.97 5.42 -22.15
C GLY A 73 -1.86 6.65 -21.92
N GLY A 74 -1.49 7.53 -20.99
CA GLY A 74 -2.19 8.79 -20.77
C GLY A 74 -2.30 9.23 -19.33
N LEU A 75 -3.18 10.20 -19.08
CA LEU A 75 -3.44 10.78 -17.77
C LEU A 75 -4.47 9.95 -16.99
N VAL A 76 -4.18 9.67 -15.73
CA VAL A 76 -5.03 8.87 -14.84
C VAL A 76 -5.78 9.77 -13.87
N GLU A 77 -7.09 9.58 -13.81
CA GLU A 77 -8.00 10.21 -12.87
C GLU A 77 -8.59 9.12 -11.97
N PHE A 78 -8.32 9.18 -10.66
CA PHE A 78 -8.87 8.23 -9.70
C PHE A 78 -10.27 8.66 -9.26
N THR A 79 -11.19 7.68 -9.18
CA THR A 79 -12.56 7.87 -8.66
C THR A 79 -12.70 7.43 -7.21
N VAL A 80 -11.61 6.95 -6.61
CA VAL A 80 -11.50 6.44 -5.25
C VAL A 80 -10.34 7.11 -4.51
N LYS A 81 -10.27 6.93 -3.20
CA LYS A 81 -9.23 7.46 -2.31
C LYS A 81 -8.49 6.33 -1.60
N LEU A 82 -7.29 6.65 -1.07
CA LEU A 82 -6.59 5.75 -0.14
C LEU A 82 -7.49 5.41 1.05
N SER A 83 -7.43 4.16 1.50
CA SER A 83 -8.24 3.58 2.57
C SER A 83 -9.74 3.51 2.29
N GLU A 84 -10.18 3.77 1.07
CA GLU A 84 -11.56 3.55 0.65
C GLU A 84 -11.82 2.07 0.40
N ARG A 85 -12.97 1.57 0.86
CA ARG A 85 -13.43 0.23 0.53
C ARG A 85 -14.11 0.23 -0.82
N VAL A 86 -13.77 -0.76 -1.62
CA VAL A 86 -14.32 -0.96 -2.96
C VAL A 86 -14.93 -2.35 -3.10
N GLU A 87 -15.96 -2.43 -3.93
CA GLU A 87 -16.63 -3.67 -4.30
C GLU A 87 -16.16 -4.17 -5.68
N VAL A 88 -16.40 -5.45 -5.97
CA VAL A 88 -16.14 -6.01 -7.29
C VAL A 88 -16.92 -5.24 -8.36
N GLY A 89 -16.23 -4.82 -9.41
CA GLY A 89 -16.80 -4.03 -10.50
C GLY A 89 -16.90 -2.53 -10.22
N GLN A 90 -16.58 -2.05 -9.01
CA GLN A 90 -16.55 -0.62 -8.74
C GLN A 90 -15.46 0.06 -9.55
N LYS A 91 -15.80 1.17 -10.22
CA LYS A 91 -14.84 1.98 -10.97
C LYS A 91 -13.80 2.59 -10.02
N VAL A 92 -12.53 2.44 -10.36
CA VAL A 92 -11.38 2.90 -9.57
C VAL A 92 -10.66 4.04 -10.27
N ALA A 93 -10.54 3.99 -11.59
CA ALA A 93 -9.84 5.01 -12.35
C ALA A 93 -10.37 5.13 -13.78
N ILE A 94 -10.12 6.30 -14.37
CA ILE A 94 -10.34 6.61 -15.78
C ILE A 94 -9.01 7.07 -16.36
N GLN A 95 -8.68 6.64 -17.56
CA GLN A 95 -7.49 7.09 -18.28
C GLN A 95 -7.87 7.87 -19.53
N ARG A 96 -7.21 9.01 -19.71
CA ARG A 96 -7.47 9.92 -20.83
C ARG A 96 -6.20 10.16 -21.64
N ASN A 97 -6.35 10.32 -22.95
CA ASN A 97 -5.26 10.79 -23.80
C ASN A 97 -5.02 12.31 -23.64
N SER A 98 -4.03 12.84 -24.35
CA SER A 98 -3.69 14.28 -24.33
C SER A 98 -4.79 15.21 -24.87
N PHE A 99 -5.82 14.66 -25.51
CA PHE A 99 -6.98 15.40 -26.00
C PHE A 99 -8.16 15.37 -25.02
N GLY A 100 -8.02 14.69 -23.87
CA GLY A 100 -9.07 14.54 -22.85
C GLY A 100 -10.06 13.40 -23.14
N GLU A 101 -9.89 12.64 -24.23
CA GLU A 101 -10.75 11.50 -24.55
C GLU A 101 -10.46 10.33 -23.64
N VAL A 102 -11.51 9.64 -23.19
CA VAL A 102 -11.37 8.42 -22.38
C VAL A 102 -10.82 7.28 -23.25
N VAL A 103 -9.66 6.76 -22.89
CA VAL A 103 -9.00 5.64 -23.59
C VAL A 103 -9.09 4.32 -22.82
N ALA A 104 -9.32 4.39 -21.51
CA ALA A 104 -9.58 3.21 -20.67
C ALA A 104 -10.34 3.57 -19.39
N GLU A 105 -11.08 2.61 -18.87
CA GLU A 105 -11.70 2.64 -17.54
C GLU A 105 -11.31 1.40 -16.76
N TYR A 106 -11.05 1.55 -15.47
CA TYR A 106 -10.56 0.49 -14.60
C TYR A 106 -11.50 0.26 -13.45
N ALA A 107 -11.85 -1.00 -13.25
CA ALA A 107 -12.72 -1.42 -12.16
C ALA A 107 -12.00 -2.42 -11.25
N SER A 108 -12.43 -2.50 -10.01
CA SER A 108 -11.91 -3.48 -9.07
C SER A 108 -12.33 -4.90 -9.45
N GLY A 109 -11.40 -5.83 -9.49
CA GLY A 109 -11.66 -7.26 -9.65
C GLY A 109 -11.97 -7.98 -8.34
N VAL A 110 -11.81 -7.31 -7.20
CA VAL A 110 -11.99 -7.87 -5.84
C VAL A 110 -12.68 -6.85 -4.93
N ALA A 111 -13.36 -7.33 -3.90
CA ALA A 111 -13.79 -6.46 -2.80
C ALA A 111 -12.64 -6.31 -1.80
N GLY A 112 -12.32 -5.07 -1.39
CA GLY A 112 -11.18 -4.83 -0.51
C GLY A 112 -11.01 -3.36 -0.14
N GLU A 113 -9.81 -2.99 0.25
CA GLU A 113 -9.45 -1.61 0.60
C GLU A 113 -8.33 -1.10 -0.30
N ILE A 114 -8.44 0.12 -0.81
CA ILE A 114 -7.39 0.78 -1.59
C ILE A 114 -6.20 1.06 -0.69
N THR A 115 -5.10 0.36 -0.90
CA THR A 115 -3.87 0.50 -0.11
C THR A 115 -2.77 1.27 -0.83
N GLY A 116 -2.91 1.48 -2.13
CA GLY A 116 -1.97 2.28 -2.91
C GLY A 116 -2.64 2.89 -4.14
N LEU A 117 -2.29 4.13 -4.44
CA LEU A 117 -2.65 4.84 -5.67
C LEU A 117 -1.37 5.42 -6.27
N ARG A 118 -1.25 5.34 -7.59
CA ARG A 118 -0.15 5.97 -8.31
C ARG A 118 -0.16 7.47 -8.06
N SER A 119 0.97 8.03 -7.63
CA SER A 119 1.11 9.49 -7.39
C SER A 119 1.45 10.26 -8.67
N ASP A 120 1.93 9.58 -9.72
CA ASP A 120 2.22 10.18 -11.01
C ASP A 120 0.96 10.14 -11.87
N ALA A 121 0.53 11.31 -12.33
CA ALA A 121 -0.67 11.42 -13.15
C ALA A 121 -0.53 10.73 -14.53
N MET A 122 0.70 10.60 -15.04
CA MET A 122 0.93 9.90 -16.31
C MET A 122 1.20 8.42 -16.09
N SER A 123 0.70 7.61 -17.01
CA SER A 123 0.84 6.16 -16.96
C SER A 123 0.99 5.56 -18.35
N GLU A 124 1.76 4.50 -18.44
CA GLU A 124 2.02 3.68 -19.60
C GLU A 124 1.40 2.27 -19.41
N PRO A 125 1.11 1.52 -20.48
CA PRO A 125 0.64 0.14 -20.35
C PRO A 125 1.56 -0.70 -19.46
N GLY A 126 0.95 -1.46 -18.53
CA GLY A 126 1.66 -2.27 -17.54
C GLY A 126 2.05 -1.54 -16.25
N ASN A 127 1.95 -0.22 -16.19
CA ASN A 127 2.18 0.50 -14.94
C ASN A 127 1.09 0.19 -13.91
N PRO A 128 1.44 -0.02 -12.62
CA PRO A 128 0.45 -0.14 -11.58
C PRO A 128 -0.23 1.22 -11.32
N LEU A 129 -1.56 1.20 -11.33
CA LEU A 129 -2.41 2.36 -11.04
C LEU A 129 -2.86 2.37 -9.57
N ALA A 130 -3.35 1.22 -9.11
CA ALA A 130 -3.83 1.05 -7.75
C ALA A 130 -3.53 -0.34 -7.23
N PHE A 131 -3.47 -0.46 -5.90
CA PHE A 131 -3.43 -1.74 -5.21
C PHE A 131 -4.61 -1.85 -4.25
N ILE A 132 -5.28 -3.01 -4.28
CA ILE A 132 -6.40 -3.32 -3.41
C ILE A 132 -6.00 -4.46 -2.51
N LEU A 133 -5.96 -4.20 -1.19
CA LEU A 133 -5.71 -5.20 -0.19
C LEU A 133 -7.02 -5.95 0.09
N PHE A 134 -6.98 -7.28 0.10
CA PHE A 134 -8.15 -8.12 0.31
C PHE A 134 -7.79 -9.43 1.00
N ASN A 135 -8.81 -10.18 1.45
CA ASN A 135 -8.63 -11.51 2.01
C ASN A 135 -9.03 -12.58 0.99
N ARG A 136 -8.10 -13.47 0.69
CA ARG A 136 -8.42 -14.70 -0.03
C ARG A 136 -9.04 -15.72 0.94
N PRO A 137 -10.01 -16.52 0.50
CA PRO A 137 -10.61 -17.59 1.30
C PRO A 137 -9.60 -18.64 1.78
N GLU A 138 -8.58 -18.89 0.98
CA GLU A 138 -7.50 -19.83 1.32
C GLU A 138 -6.19 -19.05 1.51
N PRO A 139 -5.51 -19.22 2.65
CA PRO A 139 -4.18 -18.66 2.84
C PRO A 139 -3.25 -19.23 1.78
N ARG A 140 -2.44 -18.37 1.17
CA ARG A 140 -1.35 -18.81 0.31
C ARG A 140 -0.38 -19.58 1.21
N GLU A 141 -0.11 -20.86 0.92
CA GLU A 141 0.99 -21.56 1.57
C GLU A 141 2.26 -20.71 1.40
N PRO A 142 3.02 -20.48 2.48
CA PRO A 142 4.29 -19.80 2.33
C PRO A 142 5.11 -20.57 1.30
N ALA A 143 5.65 -19.85 0.31
CA ALA A 143 6.53 -20.47 -0.66
C ALA A 143 7.64 -21.20 0.12
N ALA A 144 7.75 -22.51 -0.07
CA ALA A 144 8.85 -23.26 0.48
C ALA A 144 10.13 -22.65 -0.10
N TYR A 145 10.96 -22.07 0.75
CA TYR A 145 12.27 -21.63 0.33
C TYR A 145 13.08 -22.90 0.01
N PRO A 146 13.71 -23.00 -1.16
CA PRO A 146 14.63 -24.08 -1.41
C PRO A 146 15.78 -24.01 -0.38
N GLU A 147 16.06 -25.14 0.27
CA GLU A 147 17.20 -25.32 1.15
C GLU A 147 18.54 -25.04 0.46
#